data_0e5a17d000eb7bd420955d4fab86d275
#
_entry.id   0e5a17d000eb7bd420955d4fab86d275
#
_cell.length_a   1.000
_cell.length_b   1.000
_cell.length_c   1.000
_cell.angle_alpha   90.00
_cell.angle_beta   90.00
_cell.angle_gamma   90.00
#
_symmetry.space_group_name_H-M   'P 1'
#
loop_
_entity.id
_entity.type
_entity.pdbx_description
1 polymer ?
#
loop_
_entity_poly.entity_id
_entity_poly.type
_entity_poly.pdbx_seq_one_letter_code
_entity_poly.pdbx_strand_id
1 'polypeptide(L)'
;AAGLGLSLEITAGAIISGAYFGDKMSPLSETTNLAPAVAGTDLFSHIGHMIWTTIPSIIIALLLYLALGLSIDTSASADDLAITMRLIQDNFTINPLMLLPVAALLFMANKRLPPIPTILAGALIAVVLSLFFQQPALAAMAGDSSNMTLGIIKGIWQTRFDGFVLDSGNATLDDLMTRGGMSSMLNTVWLILCAMVFGAAMDFTGLLRCLVAYALSFVHSTGSLIATTIATCIGANIITSDQYIAIVLPGRMYKQEYANRNLDPKNLSRTLEDAATMTSPLIPWNTCGAYMAGTLGVATFAYLPYCFFNLICPVVAVIYGFLNFKITPLDEHGNEVPEAAKA
;
A
#
# COMPACT_ATOMS: atom_id res chain seq x y z
N ALA A 1 17.14 -7.09 -0.99
CA ALA A 1 17.40 -6.93 -2.42
C ALA A 1 18.86 -6.55 -2.67
N ALA A 2 19.32 -5.38 -2.20
CA ALA A 2 20.69 -4.90 -2.44
C ALA A 2 21.76 -5.92 -2.05
N GLY A 3 21.67 -6.52 -0.85
CA GLY A 3 22.62 -7.54 -0.37
C GLY A 3 22.63 -8.87 -1.16
N LEU A 4 21.65 -9.09 -2.03
CA LEU A 4 21.55 -10.26 -2.91
C LEU A 4 21.77 -9.89 -4.39
N GLY A 5 22.14 -8.63 -4.69
CA GLY A 5 22.30 -8.16 -6.07
C GLY A 5 20.99 -8.08 -6.86
N LEU A 6 19.82 -8.08 -6.16
CA LEU A 6 18.51 -7.95 -6.80
C LEU A 6 18.18 -6.48 -7.04
N SER A 7 17.48 -6.17 -8.17
CA SER A 7 16.99 -4.83 -8.45
C SER A 7 16.08 -4.33 -7.32
N LEU A 8 16.37 -3.14 -6.83
CA LEU A 8 15.56 -2.47 -5.81
C LEU A 8 14.17 -2.13 -6.33
N GLU A 9 14.07 -1.77 -7.61
CA GLU A 9 12.83 -1.39 -8.27
C GLU A 9 11.87 -2.58 -8.40
N ILE A 10 12.37 -3.74 -8.84
CA ILE A 10 11.58 -4.98 -8.95
C ILE A 10 11.13 -5.43 -7.56
N THR A 11 12.04 -5.38 -6.58
CA THR A 11 11.73 -5.76 -5.20
C THR A 11 10.69 -4.82 -4.59
N ALA A 12 10.82 -3.51 -4.78
CA ALA A 12 9.85 -2.52 -4.33
C ALA A 12 8.47 -2.77 -4.97
N GLY A 13 8.43 -3.02 -6.29
CA GLY A 13 7.19 -3.37 -7.00
C GLY A 13 6.52 -4.62 -6.45
N ALA A 14 7.30 -5.66 -6.13
CA ALA A 14 6.79 -6.90 -5.54
C ALA A 14 6.25 -6.68 -4.11
N ILE A 15 6.96 -5.91 -3.29
CA ILE A 15 6.51 -5.55 -1.93
C ILE A 15 5.19 -4.76 -1.99
N ILE A 16 5.11 -3.74 -2.86
CA ILE A 16 3.90 -2.93 -3.03
C ILE A 16 2.74 -3.81 -3.52
N SER A 17 2.95 -4.64 -4.53
CA SER A 17 1.93 -5.57 -5.02
C SER A 17 1.41 -6.50 -3.93
N GLY A 18 2.29 -7.04 -3.09
CA GLY A 18 1.91 -7.91 -1.97
C GLY A 18 1.18 -7.16 -0.85
N ALA A 19 1.64 -5.95 -0.51
CA ALA A 19 1.01 -5.10 0.49
C ALA A 19 -0.42 -4.73 0.09
N TYR A 20 -0.62 -4.30 -1.16
CA TYR A 20 -1.94 -3.93 -1.67
C TYR A 20 -2.87 -5.12 -1.90
N PHE A 21 -2.33 -6.30 -2.20
CA PHE A 21 -3.13 -7.53 -2.17
C PHE A 21 -3.67 -7.81 -0.77
N GLY A 22 -2.81 -7.70 0.25
CA GLY A 22 -3.20 -7.89 1.65
C GLY A 22 -4.20 -6.85 2.12
N ASP A 23 -3.97 -5.58 1.80
CA ASP A 23 -4.85 -4.47 2.13
C ASP A 23 -6.24 -4.66 1.52
N LYS A 24 -6.31 -4.89 0.21
CA LYS A 24 -7.54 -5.09 -0.53
C LYS A 24 -8.40 -6.26 -0.04
N MET A 25 -7.79 -7.35 0.41
CA MET A 25 -8.52 -8.55 0.87
C MET A 25 -8.77 -8.56 2.38
N SER A 26 -8.29 -7.58 3.12
CA SER A 26 -8.43 -7.50 4.56
C SER A 26 -9.73 -6.82 4.99
N PRO A 27 -10.58 -7.47 5.78
CA PRO A 27 -11.75 -6.82 6.37
C PRO A 27 -11.37 -5.73 7.40
N LEU A 28 -10.09 -5.62 7.74
CA LEU A 28 -9.54 -4.60 8.65
C LEU A 28 -9.03 -3.37 7.91
N SER A 29 -8.90 -3.43 6.59
CA SER A 29 -8.47 -2.29 5.76
C SER A 29 -9.51 -1.19 5.77
N GLU A 30 -9.04 0.05 5.84
CA GLU A 30 -9.91 1.22 5.80
C GLU A 30 -10.58 1.37 4.44
N THR A 31 -9.86 1.15 3.34
CA THR A 31 -10.38 1.27 1.97
C THR A 31 -11.38 0.19 1.65
N THR A 32 -11.09 -1.06 2.06
CA THR A 32 -12.00 -2.21 1.91
C THR A 32 -13.32 -2.03 2.68
N ASN A 33 -13.31 -1.23 3.76
CA ASN A 33 -14.53 -0.83 4.47
C ASN A 33 -15.20 0.40 3.86
N LEU A 34 -14.43 1.34 3.33
CA LEU A 34 -14.93 2.60 2.79
C LEU A 34 -15.68 2.42 1.47
N ALA A 35 -15.13 1.65 0.54
CA ALA A 35 -15.72 1.45 -0.78
C ALA A 35 -17.16 0.86 -0.72
N PRO A 36 -17.45 -0.21 0.04
CA PRO A 36 -18.81 -0.73 0.20
C PRO A 36 -19.74 0.26 0.93
N ALA A 37 -19.24 0.99 1.94
CA ALA A 37 -20.04 1.99 2.64
C ALA A 37 -20.51 3.11 1.70
N VAL A 38 -19.65 3.58 0.81
CA VAL A 38 -19.96 4.62 -0.17
C VAL A 38 -20.91 4.08 -1.26
N ALA A 39 -20.65 2.89 -1.78
CA ALA A 39 -21.48 2.26 -2.79
C ALA A 39 -22.88 1.88 -2.23
N GLY A 40 -22.96 1.49 -0.97
CA GLY A 40 -24.18 1.03 -0.29
C GLY A 40 -24.36 -0.48 -0.35
N THR A 41 -23.30 -1.23 -0.13
CA THR A 41 -23.30 -2.70 0.00
C THR A 41 -22.64 -3.12 1.30
N ASP A 42 -22.75 -4.38 1.68
CA ASP A 42 -22.09 -4.91 2.87
C ASP A 42 -20.64 -5.35 2.57
N LEU A 43 -19.81 -5.36 3.62
CA LEU A 43 -18.39 -5.65 3.53
C LEU A 43 -18.10 -7.06 2.98
N PHE A 44 -18.84 -8.07 3.41
CA PHE A 44 -18.53 -9.44 3.03
C PHE A 44 -18.96 -9.74 1.59
N SER A 45 -20.09 -9.20 1.13
CA SER A 45 -20.49 -9.24 -0.27
C SER A 45 -19.47 -8.53 -1.17
N HIS A 46 -18.96 -7.38 -0.72
CA HIS A 46 -17.89 -6.66 -1.39
C HIS A 46 -16.62 -7.51 -1.52
N ILE A 47 -16.08 -8.05 -0.41
CA ILE A 47 -14.89 -8.89 -0.43
C ILE A 47 -15.10 -10.13 -1.29
N GLY A 48 -16.24 -10.83 -1.15
CA GLY A 48 -16.57 -11.98 -1.98
C GLY A 48 -16.64 -11.66 -3.47
N HIS A 49 -17.09 -10.46 -3.82
CA HIS A 49 -17.14 -10.02 -5.22
C HIS A 49 -15.78 -9.59 -5.77
N MET A 50 -14.92 -9.01 -4.93
CA MET A 50 -13.55 -8.64 -5.29
C MET A 50 -12.64 -9.83 -5.63
N ILE A 51 -12.91 -11.02 -5.07
CA ILE A 51 -12.12 -12.23 -5.34
C ILE A 51 -11.97 -12.47 -6.84
N TRP A 52 -13.00 -12.20 -7.62
CA TRP A 52 -13.02 -12.44 -9.05
C TRP A 52 -12.03 -11.58 -9.84
N THR A 53 -11.74 -10.35 -9.44
CA THR A 53 -10.69 -9.52 -10.05
C THR A 53 -9.34 -9.72 -9.39
N THR A 54 -9.33 -9.95 -8.08
CA THR A 54 -8.10 -10.03 -7.28
C THR A 54 -7.31 -11.31 -7.56
N ILE A 55 -7.97 -12.49 -7.58
CA ILE A 55 -7.26 -13.77 -7.76
C ILE A 55 -6.60 -13.87 -9.15
N PRO A 56 -7.26 -13.59 -10.27
CA PRO A 56 -6.57 -13.58 -11.56
C PRO A 56 -5.41 -12.60 -11.62
N SER A 57 -5.60 -11.40 -11.07
CA SER A 57 -4.57 -10.36 -11.09
C SER A 57 -3.33 -10.76 -10.29
N ILE A 58 -3.49 -11.35 -9.09
CA ILE A 58 -2.35 -11.79 -8.30
C ILE A 58 -1.63 -13.00 -8.91
N ILE A 59 -2.38 -13.93 -9.51
CA ILE A 59 -1.77 -15.07 -10.21
C ILE A 59 -0.91 -14.59 -11.38
N ILE A 60 -1.42 -13.67 -12.21
CA ILE A 60 -0.66 -13.10 -13.32
C ILE A 60 0.57 -12.36 -12.79
N ALA A 61 0.42 -11.55 -11.73
CA ALA A 61 1.54 -10.84 -11.12
C ALA A 61 2.61 -11.80 -10.60
N LEU A 62 2.22 -12.88 -9.91
CA LEU A 62 3.15 -13.91 -9.43
C LEU A 62 3.89 -14.61 -10.56
N LEU A 63 3.21 -14.93 -11.67
CA LEU A 63 3.84 -15.52 -12.85
C LEU A 63 4.85 -14.57 -13.49
N LEU A 64 4.55 -13.28 -13.55
CA LEU A 64 5.49 -12.27 -14.05
C LEU A 64 6.70 -12.13 -13.13
N TYR A 65 6.52 -12.10 -11.79
CA TYR A 65 7.64 -12.07 -10.86
C TYR A 65 8.47 -13.36 -10.92
N LEU A 66 7.82 -14.51 -11.09
CA LEU A 66 8.53 -15.78 -11.28
C LEU A 66 9.39 -15.75 -12.56
N ALA A 67 8.83 -15.28 -13.68
CA ALA A 67 9.55 -15.15 -14.94
C ALA A 67 10.75 -14.20 -14.81
N LEU A 68 10.57 -13.05 -14.13
CA LEU A 68 11.67 -12.12 -13.84
C LEU A 68 12.71 -12.76 -12.93
N GLY A 69 12.27 -13.44 -11.85
CA GLY A 69 13.18 -14.09 -10.90
C GLY A 69 14.03 -15.19 -11.53
N LEU A 70 13.47 -15.95 -12.48
CA LEU A 70 14.22 -16.98 -13.21
C LEU A 70 15.24 -16.39 -14.19
N SER A 71 15.09 -15.14 -14.60
CA SER A 71 15.99 -14.43 -15.51
C SER A 71 17.11 -13.66 -14.80
N ILE A 72 17.09 -13.60 -13.48
CA ILE A 72 18.08 -12.86 -12.69
C ILE A 72 19.16 -13.86 -12.24
N ASP A 73 20.37 -13.69 -12.73
CA ASP A 73 21.56 -14.35 -12.19
C ASP A 73 21.91 -13.67 -10.86
N THR A 74 21.70 -14.36 -9.75
CA THR A 74 22.14 -13.89 -8.44
C THR A 74 23.65 -13.94 -8.34
N SER A 75 24.27 -12.77 -8.33
CA SER A 75 25.74 -12.65 -8.22
C SER A 75 26.25 -12.78 -6.78
N ALA A 76 25.34 -12.86 -5.80
CA ALA A 76 25.73 -13.03 -4.39
C ALA A 76 26.36 -14.41 -4.16
N SER A 77 27.63 -14.43 -3.83
CA SER A 77 28.33 -15.68 -3.45
C SER A 77 27.86 -16.12 -2.05
N ALA A 78 27.92 -17.42 -1.78
CA ALA A 78 27.68 -17.96 -0.44
C ALA A 78 28.62 -17.32 0.62
N ASP A 79 29.81 -16.91 0.19
CA ASP A 79 30.80 -16.24 1.04
C ASP A 79 30.37 -14.82 1.42
N ASP A 80 29.80 -14.04 0.48
CA ASP A 80 29.29 -12.69 0.76
C ASP A 80 28.13 -12.74 1.76
N LEU A 81 27.26 -13.75 1.62
CA LEU A 81 26.17 -13.97 2.56
C LEU A 81 26.67 -14.33 3.96
N ALA A 82 27.69 -15.20 4.04
CA ALA A 82 28.30 -15.60 5.31
C ALA A 82 29.01 -14.42 6.00
N ILE A 83 29.68 -13.55 5.25
CA ILE A 83 30.27 -12.31 5.77
C ILE A 83 29.20 -11.39 6.31
N THR A 84 28.16 -11.16 5.55
CA THR A 84 27.02 -10.29 5.97
C THR A 84 26.36 -10.82 7.24
N MET A 85 26.13 -12.14 7.34
CA MET A 85 25.54 -12.75 8.53
C MET A 85 26.43 -12.59 9.77
N ARG A 86 27.76 -12.76 9.62
CA ARG A 86 28.73 -12.54 10.73
C ARG A 86 28.70 -11.07 11.19
N LEU A 87 28.76 -10.11 10.26
CA LEU A 87 28.74 -8.69 10.59
C LEU A 87 27.44 -8.30 11.30
N ILE A 88 26.31 -8.88 10.92
CA ILE A 88 25.03 -8.66 11.64
C ILE A 88 25.10 -9.24 13.06
N GLN A 89 25.65 -10.44 13.24
CA GLN A 89 25.80 -11.08 14.56
C GLN A 89 26.76 -10.31 15.47
N ASP A 90 27.81 -9.72 14.89
CA ASP A 90 28.81 -8.95 15.64
C ASP A 90 28.26 -7.59 16.12
N ASN A 91 27.37 -6.97 15.33
CA ASN A 91 26.81 -5.65 15.64
C ASN A 91 25.48 -5.70 16.38
N PHE A 92 24.72 -6.81 16.28
CA PHE A 92 23.39 -6.93 16.87
C PHE A 92 23.21 -8.22 17.67
N THR A 93 22.58 -8.12 18.81
CA THR A 93 22.15 -9.29 19.59
C THR A 93 20.89 -9.88 18.98
N ILE A 94 21.00 -11.04 18.32
CA ILE A 94 19.86 -11.74 17.71
C ILE A 94 19.23 -12.67 18.74
N ASN A 95 18.00 -12.36 19.17
CA ASN A 95 17.24 -13.15 20.12
C ASN A 95 15.78 -13.30 19.63
N PRO A 96 15.13 -14.47 19.76
CA PRO A 96 13.70 -14.63 19.42
C PRO A 96 12.77 -13.62 20.09
N LEU A 97 13.13 -13.09 21.27
CA LEU A 97 12.37 -12.03 21.95
C LEU A 97 12.28 -10.72 21.11
N MET A 98 13.17 -10.51 20.15
CA MET A 98 13.12 -9.39 19.22
C MET A 98 11.91 -9.46 18.27
N LEU A 99 11.23 -10.61 18.16
CA LEU A 99 10.00 -10.77 17.43
C LEU A 99 8.75 -10.31 18.23
N LEU A 100 8.91 -10.04 19.53
CA LEU A 100 7.81 -9.64 20.40
C LEU A 100 7.05 -8.38 19.91
N PRO A 101 7.71 -7.29 19.43
CA PRO A 101 6.99 -6.14 18.87
C PRO A 101 6.10 -6.53 17.69
N VAL A 102 6.60 -7.39 16.78
CA VAL A 102 5.83 -7.87 15.62
C VAL A 102 4.66 -8.73 16.08
N ALA A 103 4.88 -9.65 17.00
CA ALA A 103 3.83 -10.50 17.57
C ALA A 103 2.76 -9.65 18.28
N ALA A 104 3.15 -8.62 19.01
CA ALA A 104 2.25 -7.69 19.68
C ALA A 104 1.41 -6.89 18.66
N LEU A 105 2.03 -6.40 17.58
CA LEU A 105 1.33 -5.71 16.49
C LEU A 105 0.29 -6.61 15.84
N LEU A 106 0.64 -7.85 15.49
CA LEU A 106 -0.28 -8.82 14.88
C LEU A 106 -1.43 -9.16 15.85
N PHE A 107 -1.14 -9.35 17.13
CA PHE A 107 -2.16 -9.58 18.14
C PHE A 107 -3.13 -8.42 18.28
N MET A 108 -2.63 -7.18 18.36
CA MET A 108 -3.45 -5.97 18.46
C MET A 108 -4.26 -5.73 17.19
N ALA A 109 -3.69 -5.97 16.01
CA ALA A 109 -4.40 -5.90 14.73
C ALA A 109 -5.55 -6.93 14.67
N ASN A 110 -5.30 -8.16 15.13
CA ASN A 110 -6.35 -9.20 15.22
C ASN A 110 -7.48 -8.81 16.20
N LYS A 111 -7.17 -8.02 17.23
CA LYS A 111 -8.16 -7.47 18.16
C LYS A 111 -8.86 -6.21 17.62
N ARG A 112 -8.59 -5.79 16.39
CA ARG A 112 -9.16 -4.61 15.72
C ARG A 112 -8.92 -3.31 16.49
N LEU A 113 -7.77 -3.18 17.15
CA LEU A 113 -7.40 -1.93 17.82
C LEU A 113 -7.06 -0.86 16.76
N PRO A 114 -7.29 0.43 17.06
CA PRO A 114 -6.96 1.50 16.13
C PRO A 114 -5.48 1.48 15.71
N PRO A 115 -5.15 1.81 14.44
CA PRO A 115 -3.79 1.68 13.90
C PRO A 115 -2.74 2.51 14.67
N ILE A 116 -3.05 3.77 14.99
CA ILE A 116 -2.10 4.69 15.65
C ILE A 116 -1.62 4.17 17.01
N PRO A 117 -2.51 3.83 17.97
CA PRO A 117 -2.08 3.22 19.25
C PRO A 117 -1.35 1.89 19.06
N THR A 118 -1.76 1.09 18.09
CA THR A 118 -1.14 -0.22 17.78
C THR A 118 0.31 -0.06 17.36
N ILE A 119 0.58 0.81 16.39
CA ILE A 119 1.95 1.09 15.91
C ILE A 119 2.80 1.73 17.02
N LEU A 120 2.23 2.66 17.77
CA LEU A 120 2.94 3.31 18.88
C LEU A 120 3.32 2.30 19.97
N ALA A 121 2.41 1.39 20.33
CA ALA A 121 2.69 0.35 21.31
C ALA A 121 3.80 -0.60 20.82
N GLY A 122 3.76 -1.04 19.56
CA GLY A 122 4.83 -1.83 18.96
C GLY A 122 6.19 -1.13 19.00
N ALA A 123 6.22 0.16 18.65
CA ALA A 123 7.43 0.98 18.72
C ALA A 123 7.96 1.13 20.15
N LEU A 124 7.08 1.31 21.15
CA LEU A 124 7.47 1.39 22.56
C LEU A 124 8.03 0.06 23.07
N ILE A 125 7.41 -1.09 22.71
CA ILE A 125 7.93 -2.41 23.05
C ILE A 125 9.32 -2.61 22.44
N ALA A 126 9.53 -2.21 21.19
CA ALA A 126 10.83 -2.29 20.53
C ALA A 126 11.90 -1.46 21.26
N VAL A 127 11.55 -0.24 21.71
CA VAL A 127 12.45 0.60 22.51
C VAL A 127 12.82 -0.07 23.85
N VAL A 128 11.83 -0.60 24.54
CA VAL A 128 12.10 -1.31 25.81
C VAL A 128 13.03 -2.48 25.60
N LEU A 129 12.80 -3.29 24.56
CA LEU A 129 13.68 -4.40 24.22
C LEU A 129 15.09 -3.94 23.84
N SER A 130 15.23 -2.82 23.12
CA SER A 130 16.54 -2.29 22.72
C SER A 130 17.38 -1.87 23.92
N LEU A 131 16.74 -1.40 25.00
CA LEU A 131 17.42 -1.08 26.27
C LEU A 131 18.10 -2.29 26.92
N PHE A 132 17.54 -3.49 26.74
CA PHE A 132 18.06 -4.71 27.35
C PHE A 132 19.03 -5.46 26.43
N PHE A 133 18.79 -5.44 25.12
CA PHE A 133 19.49 -6.33 24.18
C PHE A 133 20.39 -5.61 23.20
N GLN A 134 20.22 -4.27 22.97
CA GLN A 134 20.97 -3.53 21.94
C GLN A 134 21.75 -2.35 22.52
N GLN A 135 22.18 -2.45 23.77
CA GLN A 135 22.94 -1.38 24.43
C GLN A 135 24.21 -0.95 23.69
N PRO A 136 25.03 -1.88 23.11
CA PRO A 136 26.22 -1.48 22.37
C PRO A 136 25.89 -0.64 21.14
N ALA A 137 24.87 -1.04 20.36
CA ALA A 137 24.43 -0.28 19.18
C ALA A 137 23.89 1.11 19.54
N LEU A 138 23.12 1.21 20.64
CA LEU A 138 22.62 2.49 21.13
C LEU A 138 23.73 3.39 21.66
N ALA A 139 24.72 2.83 22.33
CA ALA A 139 25.89 3.57 22.82
C ALA A 139 26.75 4.09 21.67
N ALA A 140 26.96 3.28 20.61
CA ALA A 140 27.66 3.69 19.40
C ALA A 140 26.99 4.90 18.73
N MET A 141 25.66 4.92 18.64
CA MET A 141 24.88 6.05 18.11
C MET A 141 25.01 7.33 18.93
N ALA A 142 25.22 7.20 20.24
CA ALA A 142 25.29 8.36 21.14
C ALA A 142 26.62 9.15 21.06
N GLY A 143 27.67 8.55 20.49
CA GLY A 143 29.03 9.09 20.50
C GLY A 143 29.61 9.16 21.92
N ASP A 144 30.71 9.91 22.08
CA ASP A 144 31.39 10.10 23.36
C ASP A 144 30.46 10.79 24.40
N SER A 145 29.76 10.01 25.18
CA SER A 145 29.03 10.50 26.35
C SER A 145 29.73 9.99 27.63
N SER A 146 30.09 10.91 28.52
CA SER A 146 30.76 10.63 29.77
C SER A 146 29.92 9.78 30.74
N ASN A 147 28.64 9.56 30.43
CA ASN A 147 27.69 8.84 31.25
C ASN A 147 26.91 7.82 30.41
N MET A 148 27.08 6.53 30.66
CA MET A 148 26.48 5.44 29.88
C MET A 148 24.94 5.56 29.80
N THR A 149 24.28 5.93 30.89
CA THR A 149 22.82 6.07 30.92
C THR A 149 22.34 7.21 30.03
N LEU A 150 23.02 8.35 30.06
CA LEU A 150 22.71 9.50 29.20
C LEU A 150 23.00 9.17 27.75
N GLY A 151 24.07 8.41 27.48
CA GLY A 151 24.41 7.89 26.16
C GLY A 151 23.29 7.04 25.57
N ILE A 152 22.78 6.08 26.33
CA ILE A 152 21.67 5.21 25.87
C ILE A 152 20.42 6.02 25.59
N ILE A 153 20.02 6.95 26.45
CA ILE A 153 18.83 7.82 26.25
C ILE A 153 19.03 8.67 24.99
N LYS A 154 20.20 9.26 24.81
CA LYS A 154 20.55 10.05 23.62
C LYS A 154 20.51 9.18 22.36
N GLY A 155 21.07 7.97 22.40
CA GLY A 155 21.05 7.02 21.28
C GLY A 155 19.64 6.63 20.87
N ILE A 156 18.74 6.37 21.84
CA ILE A 156 17.31 6.10 21.55
C ILE A 156 16.66 7.30 20.87
N TRP A 157 16.92 8.51 21.37
CA TRP A 157 16.33 9.73 20.82
C TRP A 157 16.83 9.97 19.40
N GLN A 158 18.14 9.86 19.17
CA GLN A 158 18.76 10.02 17.86
C GLN A 158 18.25 8.97 16.88
N THR A 159 18.22 7.70 17.28
CA THR A 159 17.70 6.62 16.40
C THR A 159 16.25 6.87 15.97
N ARG A 160 15.42 7.42 16.85
CA ARG A 160 14.02 7.73 16.52
C ARG A 160 13.86 8.95 15.65
N PHE A 161 14.64 9.98 15.89
CA PHE A 161 14.53 11.25 15.19
C PHE A 161 15.33 11.26 13.89
N ASP A 162 16.62 10.95 13.95
CA ASP A 162 17.54 11.00 12.80
C ASP A 162 17.62 9.67 12.07
N GLY A 163 17.29 8.58 12.76
CA GLY A 163 17.38 7.22 12.23
C GLY A 163 18.58 6.46 12.82
N PHE A 164 18.71 5.22 12.40
CA PHE A 164 19.82 4.36 12.75
C PHE A 164 20.86 4.39 11.65
N VAL A 165 22.11 4.63 11.98
CA VAL A 165 23.26 4.62 11.07
C VAL A 165 24.21 3.52 11.54
N LEU A 166 24.54 2.58 10.66
CA LEU A 166 25.56 1.58 10.89
C LEU A 166 26.84 1.97 10.16
N ASP A 167 27.97 1.85 10.84
CA ASP A 167 29.31 1.98 10.27
C ASP A 167 30.10 0.72 10.64
N SER A 168 29.90 -0.34 9.85
CA SER A 168 30.56 -1.64 10.03
C SER A 168 31.83 -1.79 9.16
N GLY A 169 32.11 -0.79 8.30
CA GLY A 169 33.18 -0.84 7.30
C GLY A 169 32.82 -1.66 6.05
N ASN A 170 31.60 -2.18 5.97
CA ASN A 170 31.07 -2.85 4.77
C ASN A 170 29.94 -1.98 4.17
N ALA A 171 30.24 -1.31 3.07
CA ALA A 171 29.32 -0.35 2.46
C ALA A 171 27.94 -0.95 2.14
N THR A 172 27.86 -2.21 1.72
CA THR A 172 26.60 -2.90 1.40
C THR A 172 25.76 -3.13 2.65
N LEU A 173 26.37 -3.55 3.75
CA LEU A 173 25.69 -3.75 5.02
C LEU A 173 25.27 -2.42 5.65
N ASP A 174 26.15 -1.43 5.59
CA ASP A 174 25.90 -0.10 6.15
C ASP A 174 24.71 0.57 5.43
N ASP A 175 24.64 0.47 4.10
CA ASP A 175 23.49 0.96 3.31
C ASP A 175 22.19 0.16 3.61
N LEU A 176 22.32 -1.15 3.81
CA LEU A 176 21.18 -2.01 4.14
C LEU A 176 20.58 -1.72 5.52
N MET A 177 21.42 -1.49 6.52
CA MET A 177 21.04 -1.35 7.93
C MET A 177 20.80 0.10 8.34
N THR A 178 21.37 1.07 7.62
CA THR A 178 21.09 2.49 7.84
C THR A 178 19.65 2.80 7.43
N ARG A 179 18.87 3.31 8.38
CA ARG A 179 17.45 3.65 8.16
C ARG A 179 17.17 5.03 8.72
N GLY A 180 16.47 5.84 7.93
CA GLY A 180 16.03 7.15 8.35
C GLY A 180 15.02 7.08 9.49
N GLY A 181 15.07 8.07 10.37
CA GLY A 181 14.09 8.28 11.44
C GLY A 181 12.95 9.20 11.02
N MET A 182 12.31 9.83 12.00
CA MET A 182 11.20 10.76 11.77
C MET A 182 11.62 11.95 10.88
N SER A 183 12.86 12.45 11.02
CA SER A 183 13.38 13.58 10.24
C SER A 183 13.39 13.29 8.74
N SER A 184 13.72 12.07 8.32
CA SER A 184 13.71 11.67 6.91
C SER A 184 12.31 11.67 6.30
N MET A 185 11.27 11.49 7.11
CA MET A 185 9.87 11.46 6.67
C MET A 185 9.20 12.85 6.66
N LEU A 186 9.84 13.89 7.22
CA LEU A 186 9.24 15.24 7.29
C LEU A 186 8.95 15.82 5.89
N ASN A 187 9.82 15.59 4.92
CA ASN A 187 9.56 16.02 3.54
C ASN A 187 8.35 15.31 2.93
N THR A 188 8.18 14.02 3.21
CA THR A 188 7.00 13.24 2.78
C THR A 188 5.73 13.77 3.46
N VAL A 189 5.77 14.03 4.75
CA VAL A 189 4.65 14.64 5.50
C VAL A 189 4.29 16.00 4.93
N TRP A 190 5.29 16.84 4.64
CA TRP A 190 5.07 18.16 4.03
C TRP A 190 4.43 18.05 2.64
N LEU A 191 4.92 17.14 1.80
CA LEU A 191 4.33 16.88 0.49
C LEU A 191 2.86 16.44 0.62
N ILE A 192 2.57 15.53 1.55
CA ILE A 192 1.20 15.06 1.81
C ILE A 192 0.29 16.23 2.24
N LEU A 193 0.74 17.08 3.16
CA LEU A 193 -0.04 18.25 3.59
C LEU A 193 -0.34 19.20 2.44
N CYS A 194 0.64 19.50 1.60
CA CYS A 194 0.45 20.36 0.41
C CYS A 194 -0.53 19.72 -0.57
N ALA A 195 -0.39 18.42 -0.83
CA ALA A 195 -1.26 17.66 -1.71
C ALA A 195 -2.71 17.63 -1.21
N MET A 196 -2.92 17.43 0.10
CA MET A 196 -4.25 17.46 0.71
C MET A 196 -4.91 18.84 0.61
N VAL A 197 -4.16 19.92 0.84
CA VAL A 197 -4.68 21.29 0.66
C VAL A 197 -5.09 21.53 -0.79
N PHE A 198 -4.27 21.11 -1.75
CA PHE A 198 -4.59 21.21 -3.16
C PHE A 198 -5.84 20.37 -3.52
N GLY A 199 -5.90 19.13 -3.09
CA GLY A 199 -7.04 18.24 -3.29
C GLY A 199 -8.35 18.82 -2.71
N ALA A 200 -8.31 19.36 -1.49
CA ALA A 200 -9.45 20.01 -0.86
C ALA A 200 -9.91 21.26 -1.64
N ALA A 201 -8.97 22.05 -2.16
CA ALA A 201 -9.29 23.21 -3.01
C ALA A 201 -9.97 22.79 -4.31
N MET A 202 -9.52 21.70 -4.94
CA MET A 202 -10.11 21.13 -6.17
C MET A 202 -11.53 20.59 -5.93
N ASP A 203 -11.78 19.94 -4.79
CA ASP A 203 -13.12 19.48 -4.41
C ASP A 203 -14.05 20.67 -4.10
N PHE A 204 -13.58 21.64 -3.31
CA PHE A 204 -14.35 22.83 -2.93
C PHE A 204 -14.76 23.67 -4.14
N THR A 205 -13.90 23.81 -5.15
CA THR A 205 -14.20 24.55 -6.39
C THR A 205 -15.21 23.82 -7.29
N GLY A 206 -15.52 22.55 -7.01
CA GLY A 206 -16.42 21.73 -7.83
C GLY A 206 -15.81 21.24 -9.15
N LEU A 207 -14.52 21.48 -9.37
CA LEU A 207 -13.85 21.09 -10.62
C LEU A 207 -13.88 19.58 -10.83
N LEU A 208 -13.68 18.80 -9.77
CA LEU A 208 -13.79 17.35 -9.82
C LEU A 208 -15.18 16.86 -10.24
N ARG A 209 -16.24 17.51 -9.74
CA ARG A 209 -17.63 17.19 -10.14
C ARG A 209 -17.85 17.47 -11.61
N CYS A 210 -17.30 18.56 -12.13
CA CYS A 210 -17.39 18.90 -13.55
C CYS A 210 -16.69 17.83 -14.41
N LEU A 211 -15.51 17.37 -14.02
CA LEU A 211 -14.76 16.32 -14.73
C LEU A 211 -15.55 15.00 -14.74
N VAL A 212 -16.11 14.59 -13.60
CA VAL A 212 -16.91 13.36 -13.53
C VAL A 212 -18.20 13.48 -14.36
N ALA A 213 -18.88 14.62 -14.32
CA ALA A 213 -20.08 14.85 -15.14
C ALA A 213 -19.75 14.76 -16.65
N TYR A 214 -18.61 15.30 -17.05
CA TYR A 214 -18.13 15.16 -18.43
C TYR A 214 -17.78 13.70 -18.76
N ALA A 215 -17.12 12.99 -17.85
CA ALA A 215 -16.79 11.58 -18.02
C ALA A 215 -18.03 10.69 -18.18
N LEU A 216 -19.11 10.98 -17.44
CA LEU A 216 -20.40 10.27 -17.57
C LEU A 216 -21.04 10.42 -18.96
N SER A 217 -20.74 11.46 -19.72
CA SER A 217 -21.26 11.62 -21.09
C SER A 217 -20.78 10.56 -22.08
N PHE A 218 -19.69 9.84 -21.76
CA PHE A 218 -19.14 8.75 -22.58
C PHE A 218 -19.71 7.37 -22.22
N VAL A 219 -20.63 7.31 -21.26
CA VAL A 219 -21.14 6.03 -20.73
C VAL A 219 -22.34 5.54 -21.54
N HIS A 220 -22.11 4.52 -22.38
CA HIS A 220 -23.16 3.92 -23.23
C HIS A 220 -23.47 2.46 -22.85
N SER A 221 -22.57 1.75 -22.20
CA SER A 221 -22.71 0.34 -21.83
C SER A 221 -22.20 0.09 -20.42
N THR A 222 -22.44 -1.12 -19.87
CA THR A 222 -21.89 -1.52 -18.57
C THR A 222 -20.36 -1.49 -18.59
N GLY A 223 -19.73 -1.96 -19.67
CA GLY A 223 -18.28 -1.91 -19.83
C GLY A 223 -17.74 -0.49 -19.86
N SER A 224 -18.40 0.42 -20.61
CA SER A 224 -18.00 1.84 -20.63
C SER A 224 -18.23 2.52 -19.27
N LEU A 225 -19.27 2.14 -18.53
CA LEU A 225 -19.51 2.64 -17.17
C LEU A 225 -18.34 2.28 -16.24
N ILE A 226 -17.97 1.00 -16.22
CA ILE A 226 -16.85 0.52 -15.39
C ILE A 226 -15.54 1.19 -15.81
N ALA A 227 -15.24 1.22 -17.11
CA ALA A 227 -14.03 1.87 -17.62
C ALA A 227 -13.96 3.36 -17.27
N THR A 228 -15.09 4.08 -17.38
CA THR A 228 -15.17 5.50 -17.02
C THR A 228 -15.03 5.70 -15.51
N THR A 229 -15.63 4.83 -14.70
CA THR A 229 -15.45 4.87 -13.24
C THR A 229 -13.97 4.69 -12.88
N ILE A 230 -13.29 3.70 -13.48
CA ILE A 230 -11.86 3.45 -13.27
C ILE A 230 -11.02 4.67 -13.69
N ALA A 231 -11.26 5.20 -14.88
CA ALA A 231 -10.55 6.38 -15.37
C ALA A 231 -10.77 7.60 -14.45
N THR A 232 -11.98 7.76 -13.92
CA THR A 232 -12.30 8.82 -12.97
C THR A 232 -11.58 8.64 -11.64
N CYS A 233 -11.50 7.41 -11.10
CA CYS A 233 -10.73 7.11 -9.89
C CYS A 233 -9.24 7.40 -10.07
N ILE A 234 -8.66 7.01 -11.21
CA ILE A 234 -7.26 7.32 -11.54
C ILE A 234 -7.06 8.83 -11.65
N GLY A 235 -7.94 9.52 -12.37
CA GLY A 235 -7.92 10.98 -12.49
C GLY A 235 -8.03 11.68 -11.13
N ALA A 236 -8.92 11.21 -10.27
CA ALA A 236 -9.07 11.71 -8.90
C ALA A 236 -7.78 11.49 -8.09
N ASN A 237 -7.17 10.31 -8.14
CA ASN A 237 -5.89 10.02 -7.50
C ASN A 237 -4.77 10.98 -7.95
N ILE A 238 -4.73 11.32 -9.24
CA ILE A 238 -3.76 12.25 -9.81
C ILE A 238 -4.00 13.68 -9.32
N ILE A 239 -5.26 14.11 -9.31
CA ILE A 239 -5.66 15.50 -9.06
C ILE A 239 -5.76 15.79 -7.57
N THR A 240 -6.42 14.92 -6.79
CA THR A 240 -6.59 15.14 -5.34
C THR A 240 -5.43 14.67 -4.51
N SER A 241 -4.56 13.84 -5.11
CA SER A 241 -3.40 13.27 -4.43
C SER A 241 -3.76 12.42 -3.20
N ASP A 242 -5.03 11.99 -3.10
CA ASP A 242 -5.55 11.27 -1.95
C ASP A 242 -6.45 10.09 -2.36
N GLN A 243 -6.14 8.92 -1.80
CA GLN A 243 -6.82 7.66 -2.08
C GLN A 243 -8.29 7.66 -1.61
N TYR A 244 -8.57 8.28 -0.45
CA TYR A 244 -9.92 8.27 0.11
C TYR A 244 -10.86 9.14 -0.72
N ILE A 245 -10.41 10.31 -1.15
CA ILE A 245 -11.18 11.19 -2.05
C ILE A 245 -11.43 10.47 -3.38
N ALA A 246 -10.45 9.76 -3.90
CA ALA A 246 -10.57 8.99 -5.15
C ALA A 246 -11.54 7.80 -5.06
N ILE A 247 -11.87 7.31 -3.85
CA ILE A 247 -12.94 6.33 -3.61
C ILE A 247 -14.28 7.04 -3.40
N VAL A 248 -14.32 8.02 -2.47
CA VAL A 248 -15.58 8.61 -1.99
C VAL A 248 -16.27 9.43 -3.07
N LEU A 249 -15.52 10.26 -3.77
CA LEU A 249 -16.12 11.19 -4.74
C LEU A 249 -16.69 10.45 -5.96
N PRO A 250 -15.93 9.62 -6.70
CA PRO A 250 -16.50 8.82 -7.78
C PRO A 250 -17.60 7.88 -7.27
N GLY A 251 -17.42 7.25 -6.12
CA GLY A 251 -18.40 6.35 -5.55
C GLY A 251 -19.77 7.03 -5.35
N ARG A 252 -19.83 8.23 -4.81
CA ARG A 252 -21.06 8.99 -4.64
C ARG A 252 -21.68 9.41 -5.98
N MET A 253 -20.85 9.79 -6.93
CA MET A 253 -21.32 10.32 -8.22
C MET A 253 -21.81 9.21 -9.15
N TYR A 254 -21.14 8.07 -9.18
CA TYR A 254 -21.53 6.94 -10.03
C TYR A 254 -22.65 6.08 -9.42
N LYS A 255 -22.90 6.16 -8.11
CA LYS A 255 -23.90 5.33 -7.40
C LYS A 255 -25.25 5.32 -8.09
N GLN A 256 -25.76 6.50 -8.47
CA GLN A 256 -27.07 6.63 -9.12
C GLN A 256 -27.03 6.02 -10.53
N GLU A 257 -25.92 6.14 -11.26
CA GLU A 257 -25.82 5.58 -12.62
C GLU A 257 -25.77 4.04 -12.61
N TYR A 258 -25.09 3.44 -11.61
CA TYR A 258 -25.15 1.98 -11.43
C TYR A 258 -26.57 1.53 -11.07
N ALA A 259 -27.27 2.25 -10.20
CA ALA A 259 -28.67 1.97 -9.84
C ALA A 259 -29.63 2.11 -11.06
N ASN A 260 -29.47 3.17 -11.87
CA ASN A 260 -30.27 3.39 -13.08
C ASN A 260 -30.14 2.25 -14.10
N ARG A 261 -29.05 1.50 -14.04
CA ARG A 261 -28.77 0.35 -14.91
C ARG A 261 -29.06 -0.98 -14.24
N ASN A 262 -29.75 -0.96 -13.11
CA ASN A 262 -30.08 -2.15 -12.31
C ASN A 262 -28.84 -3.02 -11.99
N LEU A 263 -27.73 -2.38 -11.63
CA LEU A 263 -26.50 -3.04 -11.22
C LEU A 263 -26.39 -3.05 -9.70
N ASP A 264 -26.07 -4.22 -9.13
CA ASP A 264 -25.83 -4.35 -7.71
C ASP A 264 -24.70 -3.40 -7.24
N PRO A 265 -24.85 -2.69 -6.12
CA PRO A 265 -23.85 -1.78 -5.56
C PRO A 265 -22.45 -2.42 -5.36
N LYS A 266 -22.36 -3.75 -5.19
CA LYS A 266 -21.08 -4.44 -5.09
C LYS A 266 -20.23 -4.33 -6.37
N ASN A 267 -20.85 -4.12 -7.57
CA ASN A 267 -20.12 -3.86 -8.80
C ASN A 267 -19.38 -2.53 -8.74
N LEU A 268 -20.05 -1.47 -8.24
CA LEU A 268 -19.42 -0.17 -8.02
C LEU A 268 -18.32 -0.27 -6.97
N SER A 269 -18.64 -0.86 -5.83
CA SER A 269 -17.69 -1.01 -4.72
C SER A 269 -16.40 -1.73 -5.15
N ARG A 270 -16.51 -2.82 -5.91
CA ARG A 270 -15.36 -3.53 -6.50
C ARG A 270 -14.58 -2.61 -7.45
N THR A 271 -15.26 -1.88 -8.33
CA THR A 271 -14.61 -1.00 -9.32
C THR A 271 -13.84 0.14 -8.64
N LEU A 272 -14.38 0.70 -7.56
CA LEU A 272 -13.68 1.73 -6.77
C LEU A 272 -12.39 1.20 -6.16
N GLU A 273 -12.44 0.00 -5.58
CA GLU A 273 -11.28 -0.63 -4.94
C GLU A 273 -10.26 -1.08 -5.99
N ASP A 274 -10.71 -1.66 -7.11
CA ASP A 274 -9.85 -2.09 -8.23
C ASP A 274 -9.12 -0.90 -8.89
N ALA A 275 -9.63 0.31 -8.78
CA ALA A 275 -9.07 1.49 -9.40
C ALA A 275 -8.41 2.44 -8.40
N ALA A 276 -9.15 3.01 -7.47
CA ALA A 276 -8.65 4.07 -6.58
C ALA A 276 -7.56 3.53 -5.65
N THR A 277 -7.81 2.41 -4.99
CA THR A 277 -6.83 1.80 -4.08
C THR A 277 -5.62 1.30 -4.84
N MET A 278 -5.82 0.57 -5.94
CA MET A 278 -4.72 -0.03 -6.68
C MET A 278 -3.79 0.97 -7.34
N THR A 279 -4.29 2.12 -7.79
CA THR A 279 -3.46 3.10 -8.52
C THR A 279 -2.85 4.18 -7.65
N SER A 280 -3.28 4.33 -6.40
CA SER A 280 -2.76 5.34 -5.47
C SER A 280 -1.25 5.28 -5.25
N PRO A 281 -0.59 4.11 -5.08
CA PRO A 281 0.85 4.04 -4.87
C PRO A 281 1.66 4.29 -6.15
N LEU A 282 1.02 4.33 -7.30
CA LEU A 282 1.67 4.54 -8.60
C LEU A 282 1.88 6.04 -8.94
N ILE A 283 1.34 6.94 -8.12
CA ILE A 283 1.38 8.38 -8.37
C ILE A 283 2.30 9.02 -7.35
N PRO A 284 3.42 9.66 -7.78
CA PRO A 284 4.49 10.13 -6.88
C PRO A 284 4.03 11.14 -5.82
N TRP A 285 3.08 11.99 -6.15
CA TRP A 285 2.54 13.02 -5.25
C TRP A 285 1.26 12.61 -4.53
N ASN A 286 0.74 11.42 -4.80
CA ASN A 286 -0.33 10.85 -3.99
C ASN A 286 0.23 10.44 -2.62
N THR A 287 -0.59 10.55 -1.57
CA THR A 287 -0.22 10.19 -0.20
C THR A 287 0.41 8.81 -0.11
N CYS A 288 -0.15 7.83 -0.83
CA CYS A 288 0.35 6.47 -0.88
C CYS A 288 1.67 6.35 -1.65
N GLY A 289 1.78 6.99 -2.82
CA GLY A 289 3.00 6.95 -3.62
C GLY A 289 4.18 7.63 -2.92
N ALA A 290 3.95 8.78 -2.30
CA ALA A 290 4.95 9.49 -1.51
C ALA A 290 5.43 8.66 -0.31
N TYR A 291 4.48 8.00 0.40
CA TYR A 291 4.80 7.12 1.52
C TYR A 291 5.63 5.90 1.08
N MET A 292 5.21 5.21 0.01
CA MET A 292 5.94 4.04 -0.49
C MET A 292 7.34 4.42 -0.96
N ALA A 293 7.50 5.51 -1.70
CA ALA A 293 8.82 5.98 -2.13
C ALA A 293 9.71 6.34 -0.95
N GLY A 294 9.18 7.05 0.06
CA GLY A 294 9.93 7.43 1.26
C GLY A 294 10.33 6.21 2.12
N THR A 295 9.45 5.23 2.23
CA THR A 295 9.68 4.04 3.06
C THR A 295 10.64 3.04 2.40
N LEU A 296 10.50 2.82 1.09
CA LEU A 296 11.31 1.85 0.35
C LEU A 296 12.63 2.44 -0.17
N GLY A 297 12.77 3.78 -0.15
CA GLY A 297 13.93 4.47 -0.70
C GLY A 297 14.06 4.36 -2.22
N VAL A 298 12.95 4.08 -2.92
CA VAL A 298 12.90 3.90 -4.38
C VAL A 298 11.88 4.87 -4.97
N ALA A 299 12.29 5.63 -5.98
CA ALA A 299 11.39 6.59 -6.62
C ALA A 299 10.17 5.91 -7.24
N THR A 300 9.00 6.56 -7.16
CA THR A 300 7.72 5.99 -7.64
C THR A 300 7.79 5.56 -9.11
N PHE A 301 8.34 6.38 -9.99
CA PHE A 301 8.46 6.01 -11.40
C PHE A 301 9.43 4.84 -11.65
N ALA A 302 10.36 4.57 -10.75
CA ALA A 302 11.28 3.45 -10.88
C ALA A 302 10.61 2.12 -10.55
N TYR A 303 9.79 2.04 -9.48
CA TYR A 303 9.07 0.83 -9.14
C TYR A 303 7.75 0.64 -9.89
N LEU A 304 7.16 1.70 -10.44
CA LEU A 304 5.84 1.67 -11.11
C LEU A 304 5.70 0.55 -12.15
N PRO A 305 6.66 0.34 -13.08
CA PRO A 305 6.53 -0.71 -14.10
C PRO A 305 6.48 -2.13 -13.50
N TYR A 306 6.96 -2.28 -12.28
CA TYR A 306 7.06 -3.56 -11.58
C TYR A 306 5.93 -3.80 -10.57
N CYS A 307 5.01 -2.86 -10.37
CA CYS A 307 3.83 -3.05 -9.54
C CYS A 307 2.74 -3.84 -10.28
N PHE A 308 3.05 -5.08 -10.66
CA PHE A 308 2.20 -5.86 -11.57
C PHE A 308 0.78 -6.03 -11.07
N PHE A 309 0.58 -6.36 -9.80
CA PHE A 309 -0.75 -6.52 -9.25
C PHE A 309 -1.58 -5.23 -9.35
N ASN A 310 -0.97 -4.11 -9.03
CA ASN A 310 -1.62 -2.79 -9.04
C ASN A 310 -1.98 -2.34 -10.47
N LEU A 311 -1.16 -2.70 -11.46
CA LEU A 311 -1.40 -2.38 -12.87
C LEU A 311 -2.44 -3.30 -13.51
N ILE A 312 -2.39 -4.60 -13.20
CA ILE A 312 -3.24 -5.62 -13.83
C ILE A 312 -4.68 -5.55 -13.30
N CYS A 313 -4.87 -5.26 -12.01
CA CYS A 313 -6.18 -5.30 -11.38
C CYS A 313 -7.21 -4.35 -12.04
N PRO A 314 -6.92 -3.06 -12.31
CA PRO A 314 -7.83 -2.19 -13.05
C PRO A 314 -8.11 -2.68 -14.47
N VAL A 315 -7.10 -3.25 -15.15
CA VAL A 315 -7.24 -3.78 -16.51
C VAL A 315 -8.19 -4.98 -16.53
N VAL A 316 -8.04 -5.91 -15.59
CA VAL A 316 -8.95 -7.07 -15.44
C VAL A 316 -10.37 -6.59 -15.16
N ALA A 317 -10.55 -5.57 -14.31
CA ALA A 317 -11.87 -5.01 -14.03
C ALA A 317 -12.53 -4.40 -15.28
N VAL A 318 -11.77 -3.70 -16.13
CA VAL A 318 -12.25 -3.17 -17.42
C VAL A 318 -12.67 -4.31 -18.35
N ILE A 319 -11.81 -5.32 -18.51
CA ILE A 319 -12.09 -6.50 -19.35
C ILE A 319 -13.39 -7.19 -18.89
N TYR A 320 -13.54 -7.41 -17.60
CA TYR A 320 -14.76 -8.01 -17.02
C TYR A 320 -16.00 -7.15 -17.28
N GLY A 321 -15.84 -5.83 -17.22
CA GLY A 321 -16.91 -4.90 -17.55
C GLY A 321 -17.41 -5.04 -18.97
N PHE A 322 -16.51 -5.10 -19.94
CA PHE A 322 -16.87 -5.26 -21.36
C PHE A 322 -17.39 -6.65 -21.70
N LEU A 323 -16.88 -7.69 -21.04
CA LEU A 323 -17.37 -9.06 -21.21
C LEU A 323 -18.64 -9.35 -20.41
N ASN A 324 -19.13 -8.43 -19.59
CA ASN A 324 -20.19 -8.63 -18.60
C ASN A 324 -19.92 -9.85 -17.68
N PHE A 325 -18.63 -10.18 -17.48
CA PHE A 325 -18.24 -11.32 -16.67
C PHE A 325 -18.26 -10.95 -15.19
N LYS A 326 -18.97 -11.75 -14.38
CA LYS A 326 -19.13 -11.48 -12.93
C LYS A 326 -19.60 -10.06 -12.64
N ILE A 327 -20.48 -9.55 -13.48
CA ILE A 327 -21.29 -8.37 -13.21
C ILE A 327 -22.65 -8.87 -12.69
N THR A 328 -23.07 -8.33 -11.55
CA THR A 328 -24.33 -8.73 -10.91
C THR A 328 -25.41 -7.73 -11.25
N PRO A 329 -26.37 -8.04 -12.11
CA PRO A 329 -27.58 -7.25 -12.31
C PRO A 329 -28.59 -7.51 -11.20
N LEU A 330 -29.49 -6.55 -10.99
CA LEU A 330 -30.66 -6.66 -10.12
C LEU A 330 -31.93 -6.79 -10.97
N ASP A 331 -32.94 -7.50 -10.45
CA ASP A 331 -34.27 -7.53 -11.02
C ASP A 331 -35.08 -6.26 -10.66
N GLU A 332 -36.30 -6.15 -11.16
CA GLU A 332 -37.21 -5.01 -10.88
C GLU A 332 -37.57 -4.88 -9.38
N HIS A 333 -37.32 -5.93 -8.61
CA HIS A 333 -37.58 -5.97 -7.16
C HIS A 333 -36.31 -5.73 -6.32
N GLY A 334 -35.16 -5.49 -6.97
CA GLY A 334 -33.89 -5.27 -6.32
C GLY A 334 -33.17 -6.53 -5.85
N ASN A 335 -33.58 -7.72 -6.32
CA ASN A 335 -32.90 -8.98 -6.01
C ASN A 335 -31.83 -9.28 -7.08
N GLU A 336 -30.77 -10.02 -6.68
CA GLU A 336 -29.76 -10.48 -7.63
C GLU A 336 -30.36 -11.43 -8.67
N VAL A 337 -30.12 -11.15 -9.94
CA VAL A 337 -30.49 -12.08 -11.03
C VAL A 337 -29.51 -13.24 -11.06
N PRO A 338 -29.98 -14.50 -10.90
CA PRO A 338 -29.10 -15.68 -10.94
C PRO A 338 -28.32 -15.77 -12.26
N GLU A 339 -27.08 -16.25 -12.17
CA GLU A 339 -26.19 -16.37 -13.34
C GLU A 339 -26.79 -17.23 -14.48
N ALA A 340 -27.61 -18.22 -14.13
CA ALA A 340 -28.34 -19.08 -15.07
C ALA A 340 -29.41 -18.37 -15.89
N ALA A 341 -29.87 -17.19 -15.47
CA ALA A 341 -30.89 -16.38 -16.18
C ALA A 341 -30.28 -15.32 -17.12
N LYS A 342 -28.95 -15.29 -17.25
CA LYS A 342 -28.21 -14.34 -18.10
C LYS A 342 -27.91 -14.88 -19.52
N ALA A 343 -28.29 -16.14 -19.82
CA ALA A 343 -28.06 -16.80 -21.10
C ALA A 343 -29.12 -16.48 -22.16
#